data_606bbe2650b60863b4f104c90779a8ac
#
_entry.id   606bbe2650b60863b4f104c90779a8ac
#
_cell.length_a   1.000
_cell.length_b   1.000
_cell.length_c   1.000
_cell.angle_alpha   90.00
_cell.angle_beta   90.00
_cell.angle_gamma   90.00
#
_symmetry.space_group_name_H-M   'P 1'
#
loop_
_entity.id
_entity.type
_entity.pdbx_description
1 polymer ?
#
loop_
_entity_poly.entity_id
_entity_poly.type
_entity_poly.pdbx_seq_one_letter_code
_entity_poly.pdbx_strand_id
1 'polypeptide(L)'
;MRQLEGYSSITPIAIDDTSDLRKQVDQLYPGDIALFGTDRLGVPLDYIYIGLDPREDYSEGRRNSINEVGFYDATSYCSGVPLTTQPWAIKPYLTPRAALKDIDTMRDINSLEHPQAIRTFEPKGVIRLENGEVAVITDFIQGVRSCDSLVDKYRETMLPEEEARLIARTAFVTMHYFHSLEKPYTMNDAQIKNFAFTINAEPWGIDTETFQQTNKDSAKIARFVRDVGSCAYSMSGQYNYDDQRMLDSELIIEYFIKPYEKDIPNLYPYGTVDIVQASIEGLKQDIAQGA
;
A
#
# COMPACT_ATOMS: atom_id res chain seq x y z
N MET A 1 -12.49 6.96 -12.23
CA MET A 1 -13.79 7.11 -11.55
C MET A 1 -15.00 6.94 -12.48
N ARG A 2 -15.08 7.55 -13.67
CA ARG A 2 -16.24 7.39 -14.58
C ARG A 2 -16.57 5.96 -15.04
N GLN A 3 -15.65 5.01 -14.90
CA GLN A 3 -15.82 3.63 -15.39
C GLN A 3 -16.65 2.73 -14.46
N LEU A 4 -16.87 3.13 -13.21
CA LEU A 4 -17.72 2.38 -12.27
C LEU A 4 -19.09 3.04 -12.03
N GLU A 5 -19.33 4.22 -12.62
CA GLU A 5 -20.64 4.86 -12.62
C GLU A 5 -21.59 4.04 -13.52
N GLY A 6 -22.43 3.22 -12.94
CA GLY A 6 -23.39 2.38 -13.67
C GLY A 6 -23.55 0.97 -13.11
N TYR A 7 -22.66 0.54 -12.24
CA TYR A 7 -22.81 -0.74 -11.56
C TYR A 7 -23.80 -0.63 -10.41
N SER A 8 -25.10 -0.69 -10.72
CA SER A 8 -26.16 -0.51 -9.74
C SER A 8 -26.59 -1.80 -9.04
N SER A 9 -26.35 -2.97 -9.63
CA SER A 9 -26.55 -4.28 -8.97
C SER A 9 -25.87 -5.39 -9.77
N ILE A 10 -24.93 -6.10 -9.16
CA ILE A 10 -24.15 -7.15 -9.79
C ILE A 10 -24.21 -8.40 -8.93
N THR A 11 -24.46 -9.55 -9.54
CA THR A 11 -24.32 -10.85 -8.87
C THR A 11 -22.84 -11.21 -8.86
N PRO A 12 -22.21 -11.36 -7.68
CA PRO A 12 -20.80 -11.69 -7.59
C PRO A 12 -20.55 -13.16 -7.94
N ILE A 13 -19.39 -13.41 -8.52
CA ILE A 13 -18.88 -14.76 -8.82
C ILE A 13 -18.00 -15.18 -7.64
N ALA A 14 -18.16 -16.41 -7.13
CA ALA A 14 -17.28 -16.97 -6.12
C ALA A 14 -15.94 -17.39 -6.70
N ILE A 15 -14.85 -17.00 -6.05
CA ILE A 15 -13.53 -17.57 -6.28
C ILE A 15 -13.09 -18.26 -4.98
N ASP A 16 -13.35 -19.55 -4.87
CA ASP A 16 -13.02 -20.35 -3.68
C ASP A 16 -11.59 -20.88 -3.72
N ASP A 17 -11.12 -21.24 -4.91
CA ASP A 17 -9.73 -21.69 -5.13
C ASP A 17 -8.94 -20.64 -5.91
N THR A 18 -7.99 -20.03 -5.22
CA THR A 18 -7.10 -19.01 -5.81
C THR A 18 -5.87 -19.60 -6.49
N SER A 19 -5.71 -20.93 -6.51
CA SER A 19 -4.57 -21.60 -7.17
C SER A 19 -4.51 -21.33 -8.69
N ASP A 20 -5.65 -21.04 -9.32
CA ASP A 20 -5.74 -20.68 -10.75
C ASP A 20 -6.46 -19.32 -10.95
N LEU A 21 -6.17 -18.37 -10.02
CA LEU A 21 -6.81 -17.05 -10.01
C LEU A 21 -6.69 -16.33 -11.37
N ARG A 22 -5.55 -16.48 -12.03
CA ARG A 22 -5.34 -15.87 -13.35
C ARG A 22 -6.37 -16.35 -14.38
N LYS A 23 -6.57 -17.67 -14.48
CA LYS A 23 -7.51 -18.24 -15.43
C LYS A 23 -8.94 -17.82 -15.13
N GLN A 24 -9.29 -17.74 -13.86
CA GLN A 24 -10.61 -17.29 -13.43
C GLN A 24 -10.84 -15.82 -13.76
N VAL A 25 -9.86 -14.95 -13.50
CA VAL A 25 -9.92 -13.52 -13.86
C VAL A 25 -9.99 -13.31 -15.38
N ASP A 26 -9.27 -14.13 -16.16
CA ASP A 26 -9.32 -14.05 -17.63
C ASP A 26 -10.67 -14.49 -18.20
N GLN A 27 -11.49 -15.25 -17.45
CA GLN A 27 -12.84 -15.69 -17.83
C GLN A 27 -13.95 -14.69 -17.47
N LEU A 28 -13.65 -13.68 -16.66
CA LEU A 28 -14.63 -12.66 -16.28
C LEU A 28 -15.03 -11.80 -17.49
N TYR A 29 -16.31 -11.53 -17.61
CA TYR A 29 -16.84 -10.57 -18.58
C TYR A 29 -16.76 -9.15 -18.02
N PRO A 30 -16.75 -8.14 -18.89
CA PRO A 30 -16.87 -6.74 -18.45
C PRO A 30 -18.10 -6.55 -17.56
N GLY A 31 -17.88 -5.98 -16.39
CA GLY A 31 -18.91 -5.79 -15.37
C GLY A 31 -18.94 -6.87 -14.28
N ASP A 32 -18.30 -8.02 -14.48
CA ASP A 32 -18.29 -9.06 -13.47
C ASP A 32 -17.48 -8.64 -12.23
N ILE A 33 -18.05 -8.94 -11.06
CA ILE A 33 -17.38 -8.88 -9.76
C ILE A 33 -17.11 -10.31 -9.30
N ALA A 34 -15.87 -10.62 -8.99
CA ALA A 34 -15.51 -11.90 -8.39
C ALA A 34 -14.96 -11.68 -6.97
N LEU A 35 -15.55 -12.34 -5.98
CA LEU A 35 -15.19 -12.25 -4.57
C LEU A 35 -14.42 -13.47 -4.09
N PHE A 36 -13.45 -13.26 -3.22
CA PHE A 36 -12.65 -14.30 -2.59
C PHE A 36 -13.30 -14.75 -1.28
N GLY A 37 -13.44 -16.07 -1.09
CA GLY A 37 -13.90 -16.66 0.17
C GLY A 37 -15.32 -16.27 0.56
N THR A 38 -16.28 -16.80 -0.13
CA THR A 38 -17.71 -16.46 -0.06
C THR A 38 -18.45 -16.99 1.15
N ASP A 39 -17.88 -17.92 1.90
CA ASP A 39 -18.51 -18.54 3.07
C ASP A 39 -18.83 -17.60 4.23
N ARG A 40 -18.32 -16.37 4.20
CA ARG A 40 -18.51 -15.40 5.30
C ARG A 40 -19.93 -14.84 5.39
N LEU A 41 -20.73 -14.92 4.33
CA LEU A 41 -22.09 -14.34 4.32
C LEU A 41 -23.17 -15.36 4.69
N GLY A 42 -22.86 -16.66 4.73
CA GLY A 42 -23.85 -17.70 5.06
C GLY A 42 -25.02 -17.83 4.06
N VAL A 43 -24.95 -17.12 2.95
CA VAL A 43 -25.97 -17.11 1.88
C VAL A 43 -25.28 -17.46 0.55
N PRO A 44 -25.86 -18.35 -0.27
CA PRO A 44 -25.33 -18.65 -1.59
C PRO A 44 -25.23 -17.39 -2.44
N LEU A 45 -24.07 -17.17 -3.12
CA LEU A 45 -23.80 -15.95 -3.90
C LEU A 45 -24.80 -15.70 -5.02
N ASP A 46 -25.41 -16.76 -5.58
CA ASP A 46 -26.42 -16.64 -6.63
C ASP A 46 -27.63 -15.77 -6.25
N TYR A 47 -27.82 -15.55 -4.95
CA TYR A 47 -28.91 -14.71 -4.42
C TYR A 47 -28.42 -13.35 -3.91
N ILE A 48 -27.14 -13.05 -4.05
CA ILE A 48 -26.56 -11.80 -3.57
C ILE A 48 -26.37 -10.83 -4.73
N TYR A 49 -26.77 -9.60 -4.53
CA TYR A 49 -26.48 -8.46 -5.38
C TYR A 49 -25.64 -7.46 -4.62
N ILE A 50 -24.68 -6.84 -5.28
CA ILE A 50 -23.82 -5.81 -4.69
C ILE A 50 -24.14 -4.48 -5.34
N GLY A 51 -24.56 -3.52 -4.53
CA GLY A 51 -24.66 -2.12 -4.89
C GLY A 51 -23.39 -1.38 -4.46
N LEU A 52 -22.86 -0.52 -5.32
CA LEU A 52 -21.69 0.30 -5.05
C LEU A 52 -22.10 1.76 -5.02
N ASP A 53 -22.10 2.36 -3.83
CA ASP A 53 -22.37 3.79 -3.64
C ASP A 53 -21.05 4.55 -3.47
N PRO A 54 -20.69 5.47 -4.40
CA PRO A 54 -19.45 6.24 -4.31
C PRO A 54 -19.41 7.08 -3.02
N ARG A 55 -18.27 7.10 -2.37
CA ARG A 55 -18.01 7.94 -1.19
C ARG A 55 -17.27 9.20 -1.64
N GLU A 56 -17.94 10.34 -1.61
CA GLU A 56 -17.36 11.64 -2.00
C GLU A 56 -16.41 12.22 -0.95
N ASP A 57 -16.59 11.83 0.32
CA ASP A 57 -15.82 12.32 1.48
C ASP A 57 -14.39 11.79 1.57
N TYR A 58 -14.02 10.83 0.72
CA TYR A 58 -12.67 10.23 0.66
C TYR A 58 -11.91 10.51 -0.64
N SER A 59 -12.26 11.57 -1.34
CA SER A 59 -11.58 12.00 -2.60
C SER A 59 -10.14 12.55 -2.39
N GLU A 60 -9.48 12.21 -1.29
CA GLU A 60 -8.13 12.68 -0.94
C GLU A 60 -6.98 11.98 -1.70
N GLY A 61 -7.27 11.14 -2.68
CA GLY A 61 -6.24 10.62 -3.57
C GLY A 61 -5.76 11.70 -4.55
N ARG A 62 -4.47 12.03 -4.55
CA ARG A 62 -3.88 12.98 -5.52
C ARG A 62 -4.31 12.59 -6.95
N ARG A 63 -4.93 13.54 -7.66
CA ARG A 63 -5.46 13.44 -9.03
C ARG A 63 -4.43 13.15 -10.12
N ASN A 64 -3.20 12.78 -9.79
CA ASN A 64 -2.09 12.63 -10.74
C ASN A 64 -1.67 11.17 -10.99
N SER A 65 -2.31 10.17 -10.39
CA SER A 65 -2.04 8.78 -10.75
C SER A 65 -3.01 8.33 -11.84
N ILE A 66 -2.47 7.64 -12.83
CA ILE A 66 -3.24 7.00 -13.94
C ILE A 66 -4.28 6.02 -13.38
N ASN A 67 -4.10 5.56 -12.14
CA ASN A 67 -4.94 4.60 -11.43
C ASN A 67 -5.52 5.24 -10.16
N GLU A 68 -6.58 6.02 -10.29
CA GLU A 68 -7.29 6.57 -9.13
C GLU A 68 -7.99 5.45 -8.36
N VAL A 69 -7.68 5.32 -7.06
CA VAL A 69 -8.43 4.46 -6.13
C VAL A 69 -9.78 5.11 -5.88
N GLY A 70 -10.85 4.37 -6.13
CA GLY A 70 -12.21 4.76 -5.76
C GLY A 70 -12.63 4.17 -4.43
N PHE A 71 -13.37 4.92 -3.64
CA PHE A 71 -13.94 4.47 -2.38
C PHE A 71 -15.45 4.34 -2.49
N TYR A 72 -15.99 3.22 -2.01
CA TYR A 72 -17.40 2.86 -2.17
C TYR A 72 -17.95 2.25 -0.90
N ASP A 73 -19.21 2.55 -0.59
CA ASP A 73 -20.01 1.74 0.32
C ASP A 73 -20.62 0.59 -0.49
N ALA A 74 -20.09 -0.61 -0.28
CA ALA A 74 -20.58 -1.81 -0.92
C ALA A 74 -21.68 -2.44 -0.08
N THR A 75 -22.91 -2.36 -0.55
CA THR A 75 -24.07 -2.98 0.12
C THR A 75 -24.43 -4.28 -0.55
N SER A 76 -24.42 -5.36 0.24
CA SER A 76 -24.89 -6.68 -0.20
C SER A 76 -26.39 -6.78 0.05
N TYR A 77 -27.12 -7.23 -0.96
CA TYR A 77 -28.57 -7.44 -0.91
C TYR A 77 -28.92 -8.90 -1.18
N CYS A 78 -29.91 -9.44 -0.46
CA CYS A 78 -30.53 -10.71 -0.79
C CYS A 78 -32.02 -10.48 -1.01
N SER A 79 -32.53 -10.86 -2.19
CA SER A 79 -33.94 -10.65 -2.56
C SER A 79 -34.43 -9.21 -2.32
N GLY A 80 -33.57 -8.23 -2.60
CA GLY A 80 -33.87 -6.81 -2.40
C GLY A 80 -33.76 -6.28 -0.97
N VAL A 81 -33.41 -7.14 0.00
CA VAL A 81 -33.20 -6.73 1.39
C VAL A 81 -31.69 -6.53 1.63
N PRO A 82 -31.26 -5.36 2.16
CA PRO A 82 -29.87 -5.14 2.50
C PRO A 82 -29.43 -6.07 3.64
N LEU A 83 -28.29 -6.76 3.45
CA LEU A 83 -27.70 -7.65 4.44
C LEU A 83 -26.61 -6.94 5.23
N THR A 84 -25.64 -6.40 4.51
CA THR A 84 -24.48 -5.70 5.09
C THR A 84 -24.04 -4.57 4.17
N THR A 85 -23.50 -3.51 4.76
CA THR A 85 -22.76 -2.46 4.04
C THR A 85 -21.34 -2.45 4.57
N GLN A 86 -20.36 -2.52 3.65
CA GLN A 86 -18.93 -2.49 3.97
C GLN A 86 -18.23 -1.46 3.09
N PRO A 87 -17.32 -0.67 3.64
CA PRO A 87 -16.53 0.25 2.86
C PRO A 87 -15.44 -0.53 2.08
N TRP A 88 -15.39 -0.31 0.76
CA TRP A 88 -14.40 -0.88 -0.13
C TRP A 88 -13.52 0.20 -0.74
N ALA A 89 -12.24 -0.13 -0.92
CA ALA A 89 -11.33 0.57 -1.80
C ALA A 89 -11.17 -0.26 -3.08
N ILE A 90 -11.31 0.38 -4.25
CA ILE A 90 -11.25 -0.28 -5.56
C ILE A 90 -10.14 0.39 -6.37
N LYS A 91 -9.05 -0.37 -6.62
CA LYS A 91 -7.87 0.10 -7.35
C LYS A 91 -7.81 -0.53 -8.73
N PRO A 92 -7.93 0.24 -9.83
CA PRO A 92 -7.79 -0.27 -11.18
C PRO A 92 -6.32 -0.52 -11.54
N TYR A 93 -6.09 -1.51 -12.40
CA TYR A 93 -4.77 -1.88 -12.94
C TYR A 93 -4.85 -1.97 -14.46
N LEU A 94 -3.84 -1.45 -15.14
CA LEU A 94 -3.73 -1.50 -16.60
C LEU A 94 -3.67 -2.93 -17.15
N THR A 95 -3.19 -3.89 -16.36
CA THR A 95 -3.10 -5.27 -16.78
C THR A 95 -3.55 -6.23 -15.69
N PRO A 96 -4.23 -7.34 -16.04
CA PRO A 96 -4.57 -8.39 -15.08
C PRO A 96 -3.36 -8.93 -14.32
N ARG A 97 -2.19 -8.99 -14.97
CA ARG A 97 -0.94 -9.45 -14.34
C ARG A 97 -0.50 -8.55 -13.17
N ALA A 98 -0.65 -7.23 -13.31
CA ALA A 98 -0.30 -6.30 -12.24
C ALA A 98 -1.26 -6.45 -11.06
N ALA A 99 -2.57 -6.55 -11.32
CA ALA A 99 -3.58 -6.79 -10.31
C ALA A 99 -3.33 -8.10 -9.52
N LEU A 100 -3.06 -9.20 -10.24
CA LEU A 100 -2.78 -10.50 -9.61
C LEU A 100 -1.50 -10.47 -8.78
N LYS A 101 -0.44 -9.83 -9.27
CA LYS A 101 0.80 -9.68 -8.52
C LYS A 101 0.56 -8.93 -7.20
N ASP A 102 -0.25 -7.88 -7.23
CA ASP A 102 -0.56 -7.11 -6.02
C ASP A 102 -1.38 -7.92 -5.02
N ILE A 103 -2.39 -8.67 -5.49
CA ILE A 103 -3.17 -9.60 -4.67
C ILE A 103 -2.26 -10.62 -3.99
N ASP A 104 -1.37 -11.27 -4.74
CA ASP A 104 -0.44 -12.25 -4.18
C ASP A 104 0.48 -11.61 -3.15
N THR A 105 1.02 -10.42 -3.42
CA THR A 105 1.87 -9.68 -2.49
C THR A 105 1.12 -9.32 -1.20
N MET A 106 -0.10 -8.79 -1.30
CA MET A 106 -0.93 -8.47 -0.12
C MET A 106 -1.20 -9.71 0.74
N ARG A 107 -1.54 -10.83 0.11
CA ARG A 107 -1.79 -12.10 0.82
C ARG A 107 -0.54 -12.63 1.49
N ASP A 108 0.60 -12.63 0.79
CA ASP A 108 1.88 -13.06 1.34
C ASP A 108 2.24 -12.23 2.58
N ILE A 109 2.14 -10.90 2.50
CA ILE A 109 2.43 -10.01 3.63
C ILE A 109 1.47 -10.29 4.80
N ASN A 110 0.16 -10.38 4.54
CA ASN A 110 -0.84 -10.60 5.59
C ASN A 110 -0.77 -12.02 6.21
N SER A 111 -0.16 -12.99 5.53
CA SER A 111 0.07 -14.34 6.04
C SER A 111 1.30 -14.47 6.93
N LEU A 112 2.16 -13.45 7.00
CA LEU A 112 3.37 -13.50 7.80
C LEU A 112 3.04 -13.52 9.30
N GLU A 113 3.40 -14.60 9.96
CA GLU A 113 3.32 -14.75 11.42
C GLU A 113 4.50 -14.04 12.09
N HIS A 114 4.36 -12.78 12.43
CA HIS A 114 5.39 -12.03 13.14
C HIS A 114 4.74 -11.15 14.24
N PRO A 115 5.35 -11.07 15.45
CA PRO A 115 4.77 -10.29 16.55
C PRO A 115 4.56 -8.79 16.25
N GLN A 116 5.33 -8.26 15.31
CA GLN A 116 5.24 -6.87 14.84
C GLN A 116 4.80 -6.82 13.38
N ALA A 117 3.93 -7.76 12.97
CA ALA A 117 3.50 -7.84 11.58
C ALA A 117 2.90 -6.52 11.11
N ILE A 118 3.55 -5.91 10.14
CA ILE A 118 2.97 -4.80 9.39
C ILE A 118 2.00 -5.42 8.39
N ARG A 119 0.76 -4.96 8.44
CA ARG A 119 -0.30 -5.43 7.57
C ARG A 119 -0.45 -4.53 6.36
N THR A 120 -1.07 -5.04 5.34
CA THR A 120 -1.59 -4.29 4.20
C THR A 120 -3.09 -4.56 4.07
N PHE A 121 -3.73 -3.91 3.11
CA PHE A 121 -5.15 -4.16 2.84
C PHE A 121 -5.38 -5.62 2.43
N GLU A 122 -6.48 -6.19 2.90
CA GLU A 122 -6.84 -7.56 2.52
C GLU A 122 -7.60 -7.55 1.20
N PRO A 123 -7.13 -8.26 0.16
CA PRO A 123 -7.84 -8.33 -1.10
C PRO A 123 -9.13 -9.16 -0.92
N LYS A 124 -10.26 -8.58 -1.31
CA LYS A 124 -11.60 -9.19 -1.23
C LYS A 124 -12.09 -9.75 -2.54
N GLY A 125 -11.58 -9.25 -3.65
CA GLY A 125 -12.03 -9.67 -4.96
C GLY A 125 -11.46 -8.82 -6.07
N VAL A 126 -12.01 -9.01 -7.25
CA VAL A 126 -11.67 -8.27 -8.46
C VAL A 126 -12.93 -7.87 -9.23
N ILE A 127 -12.82 -6.79 -10.00
CA ILE A 127 -13.82 -6.35 -10.97
C ILE A 127 -13.18 -6.35 -12.35
N ARG A 128 -13.86 -6.93 -13.34
CA ARG A 128 -13.49 -6.74 -14.75
C ARG A 128 -14.14 -5.46 -15.27
N LEU A 129 -13.34 -4.47 -15.63
CA LEU A 129 -13.84 -3.20 -16.15
C LEU A 129 -14.23 -3.30 -17.62
N GLU A 130 -15.10 -2.37 -18.11
CA GLU A 130 -15.59 -2.35 -19.51
C GLU A 130 -14.47 -2.22 -20.54
N ASN A 131 -13.39 -1.53 -20.20
CA ASN A 131 -12.21 -1.36 -21.06
C ASN A 131 -11.28 -2.59 -21.07
N GLY A 132 -11.65 -3.66 -20.35
CA GLY A 132 -10.85 -4.88 -20.22
C GLY A 132 -9.78 -4.83 -19.13
N GLU A 133 -9.64 -3.75 -18.41
CA GLU A 133 -8.80 -3.65 -17.22
C GLU A 133 -9.39 -4.45 -16.05
N VAL A 134 -8.58 -4.67 -15.02
CA VAL A 134 -8.99 -5.34 -13.79
C VAL A 134 -8.78 -4.40 -12.62
N ALA A 135 -9.80 -4.24 -11.79
CA ALA A 135 -9.67 -3.53 -10.51
C ALA A 135 -9.65 -4.54 -9.36
N VAL A 136 -8.81 -4.29 -8.36
CA VAL A 136 -8.73 -5.07 -7.13
C VAL A 136 -9.61 -4.41 -6.07
N ILE A 137 -10.44 -5.20 -5.42
CA ILE A 137 -11.27 -4.79 -4.29
C ILE A 137 -10.51 -5.13 -3.02
N THR A 138 -10.36 -4.15 -2.13
CA THR A 138 -9.82 -4.35 -0.78
C THR A 138 -10.76 -3.78 0.26
N ASP A 139 -10.62 -4.21 1.52
CA ASP A 139 -11.27 -3.52 2.62
C ASP A 139 -10.73 -2.09 2.72
N PHE A 140 -11.64 -1.15 2.91
CA PHE A 140 -11.27 0.18 3.38
C PHE A 140 -11.32 0.20 4.91
N ILE A 141 -10.15 0.39 5.53
CA ILE A 141 -10.06 0.41 6.99
C ILE A 141 -10.17 1.85 7.46
N GLN A 142 -11.29 2.17 8.09
CA GLN A 142 -11.51 3.50 8.66
C GLN A 142 -10.44 3.81 9.71
N GLY A 143 -9.83 5.00 9.61
CA GLY A 143 -8.79 5.45 10.54
C GLY A 143 -7.36 5.11 10.13
N VAL A 144 -7.14 4.40 9.01
CA VAL A 144 -5.83 4.33 8.36
C VAL A 144 -5.60 5.63 7.59
N ARG A 145 -4.47 6.29 7.85
CA ARG A 145 -4.07 7.53 7.19
C ARG A 145 -2.71 7.35 6.52
N SER A 146 -2.59 7.76 5.26
CA SER A 146 -1.27 7.81 4.63
C SER A 146 -0.41 8.92 5.23
N CYS A 147 0.91 8.73 5.25
CA CYS A 147 1.83 9.77 5.68
C CYS A 147 1.72 11.02 4.78
N ASP A 148 1.45 10.81 3.49
CA ASP A 148 1.26 11.90 2.53
C ASP A 148 0.01 12.75 2.84
N SER A 149 -1.11 12.12 3.21
CA SER A 149 -2.32 12.87 3.59
C SER A 149 -2.12 13.73 4.84
N LEU A 150 -1.26 13.28 5.76
CA LEU A 150 -0.90 14.05 6.93
C LEU A 150 -0.07 15.29 6.54
N VAL A 151 0.87 15.15 5.62
CA VAL A 151 1.65 16.27 5.08
C VAL A 151 0.74 17.25 4.34
N ASP A 152 -0.15 16.76 3.49
CA ASP A 152 -1.08 17.59 2.73
C ASP A 152 -2.01 18.44 3.61
N LYS A 153 -2.41 17.92 4.78
CA LYS A 153 -3.17 18.68 5.78
C LYS A 153 -2.48 19.96 6.24
N TYR A 154 -1.14 19.95 6.25
CA TYR A 154 -0.32 21.08 6.71
C TYR A 154 0.39 21.81 5.56
N ARG A 155 -0.07 21.65 4.32
CA ARG A 155 0.56 22.23 3.11
C ARG A 155 0.76 23.74 3.19
N GLU A 156 -0.16 24.46 3.85
CA GLU A 156 -0.11 25.93 4.01
C GLU A 156 0.48 26.36 5.36
N THR A 157 0.84 25.42 6.21
CA THR A 157 1.38 25.65 7.56
C THR A 157 2.57 24.76 7.81
N MET A 158 3.32 25.02 8.89
CA MET A 158 4.37 24.09 9.31
C MET A 158 3.76 22.79 9.84
N LEU A 159 4.29 21.64 9.37
CA LEU A 159 3.96 20.33 9.92
C LEU A 159 4.42 20.29 11.40
N PRO A 160 3.53 19.97 12.37
CA PRO A 160 3.91 19.84 13.75
C PRO A 160 5.01 18.80 13.95
N GLU A 161 5.96 19.08 14.82
CA GLU A 161 7.11 18.19 15.05
C GLU A 161 6.70 16.77 15.45
N GLU A 162 5.63 16.61 16.26
CA GLU A 162 5.11 15.30 16.65
C GLU A 162 4.61 14.49 15.47
N GLU A 163 3.95 15.13 14.52
CA GLU A 163 3.45 14.49 13.30
C GLU A 163 4.60 14.17 12.34
N ALA A 164 5.59 15.03 12.21
CA ALA A 164 6.81 14.75 11.46
C ALA A 164 7.59 13.57 12.05
N ARG A 165 7.70 13.48 13.38
CA ARG A 165 8.26 12.31 14.07
C ARG A 165 7.47 11.03 13.81
N LEU A 166 6.14 11.13 13.81
CA LEU A 166 5.27 9.98 13.53
C LEU A 166 5.51 9.45 12.11
N ILE A 167 5.59 10.33 11.11
CA ILE A 167 5.89 9.97 9.71
C ILE A 167 7.25 9.27 9.63
N ALA A 168 8.31 9.87 10.17
CA ALA A 168 9.66 9.33 10.09
C ALA A 168 9.77 7.98 10.81
N ARG A 169 9.13 7.79 11.95
CA ARG A 169 9.07 6.52 12.68
C ARG A 169 8.28 5.47 11.94
N THR A 170 7.13 5.83 11.36
CA THR A 170 6.32 4.91 10.56
C THR A 170 7.12 4.39 9.37
N ALA A 171 7.81 5.29 8.66
CA ALA A 171 8.69 4.94 7.55
C ALA A 171 9.82 4.00 8.01
N PHE A 172 10.49 4.31 9.14
CA PHE A 172 11.54 3.45 9.70
C PHE A 172 11.00 2.06 10.03
N VAL A 173 9.93 1.97 10.82
CA VAL A 173 9.40 0.69 11.28
C VAL A 173 8.96 -0.17 10.10
N THR A 174 8.29 0.43 9.12
CA THR A 174 7.83 -0.27 7.91
C THR A 174 9.01 -0.78 7.08
N MET A 175 9.98 0.09 6.81
CA MET A 175 11.18 -0.28 6.03
C MET A 175 11.98 -1.36 6.73
N HIS A 176 12.25 -1.17 8.02
CA HIS A 176 12.98 -2.13 8.85
C HIS A 176 12.30 -3.49 8.86
N TYR A 177 10.98 -3.53 9.06
CA TYR A 177 10.21 -4.76 9.05
C TYR A 177 10.40 -5.53 7.75
N PHE A 178 10.11 -4.93 6.60
CA PHE A 178 10.21 -5.62 5.31
C PHE A 178 11.65 -6.02 4.96
N HIS A 179 12.63 -5.25 5.41
CA HIS A 179 14.04 -5.57 5.21
C HIS A 179 14.56 -6.64 6.21
N SER A 180 13.91 -6.84 7.36
CA SER A 180 14.33 -7.83 8.38
C SER A 180 13.80 -9.25 8.15
N LEU A 181 12.78 -9.41 7.31
CA LEU A 181 12.16 -10.70 7.04
C LEU A 181 13.18 -11.73 6.52
N GLU A 182 12.97 -13.02 6.79
CA GLU A 182 13.78 -14.11 6.23
C GLU A 182 13.80 -14.06 4.70
N LYS A 183 12.63 -13.81 4.10
CA LYS A 183 12.48 -13.48 2.68
C LYS A 183 12.12 -12.01 2.56
N PRO A 184 13.12 -11.12 2.53
CA PRO A 184 12.88 -9.69 2.59
C PRO A 184 12.23 -9.14 1.32
N TYR A 185 11.51 -8.04 1.48
CA TYR A 185 10.94 -7.28 0.37
C TYR A 185 11.73 -6.00 0.15
N THR A 186 11.96 -5.65 -1.11
CA THR A 186 12.24 -4.27 -1.53
C THR A 186 10.95 -3.62 -1.99
N MET A 187 10.78 -2.33 -1.70
CA MET A 187 9.55 -1.61 -2.00
C MET A 187 9.55 -1.02 -3.42
N ASN A 188 10.74 -0.78 -3.99
CA ASN A 188 10.99 -0.17 -5.30
C ASN A 188 10.40 1.25 -5.52
N ASP A 189 9.32 1.59 -4.83
CA ASP A 189 8.73 2.94 -4.74
C ASP A 189 8.49 3.28 -3.26
N ALA A 190 9.57 3.39 -2.49
CA ALA A 190 9.55 3.65 -1.06
C ALA A 190 9.35 5.15 -0.77
N GLN A 191 8.22 5.70 -1.20
CA GLN A 191 7.82 7.09 -0.93
C GLN A 191 6.84 7.14 0.24
N ILE A 192 6.79 8.28 0.95
CA ILE A 192 5.92 8.44 2.13
C ILE A 192 4.43 8.24 1.83
N LYS A 193 3.99 8.45 0.58
CA LYS A 193 2.61 8.16 0.14
C LYS A 193 2.23 6.68 0.30
N ASN A 194 3.23 5.77 0.30
CA ASN A 194 3.07 4.33 0.37
C ASN A 194 3.17 3.79 1.81
N PHE A 195 3.34 4.68 2.78
CA PHE A 195 3.29 4.37 4.20
C PHE A 195 2.05 4.96 4.84
N ALA A 196 1.47 4.21 5.75
CA ALA A 196 0.31 4.63 6.50
C ALA A 196 0.41 4.21 7.96
N PHE A 197 -0.48 4.71 8.76
CA PHE A 197 -0.63 4.35 10.16
C PHE A 197 -2.10 4.40 10.57
N THR A 198 -2.45 3.59 11.55
CA THR A 198 -3.77 3.61 12.16
C THR A 198 -3.90 4.78 13.15
N ILE A 199 -5.10 4.99 13.67
CA ILE A 199 -5.35 5.97 14.74
C ILE A 199 -4.50 5.69 16.00
N ASN A 200 -4.06 4.44 16.19
CA ASN A 200 -3.18 4.03 17.29
C ASN A 200 -1.69 4.13 16.93
N ALA A 201 -1.34 4.81 15.83
CA ALA A 201 0.02 4.92 15.30
C ALA A 201 0.66 3.57 14.92
N GLU A 202 -0.13 2.54 14.61
CA GLU A 202 0.38 1.27 14.12
C GLU A 202 0.72 1.40 12.63
N PRO A 203 1.93 0.99 12.19
CA PRO A 203 2.35 1.09 10.80
C PRO A 203 1.54 0.20 9.86
N TRP A 204 1.32 0.66 8.63
CA TRP A 204 0.56 -0.01 7.59
C TRP A 204 1.19 0.22 6.21
N GLY A 205 1.30 -0.82 5.39
CA GLY A 205 1.76 -0.70 4.00
C GLY A 205 0.57 -0.59 3.06
N ILE A 206 0.50 0.45 2.23
CA ILE A 206 -0.68 0.72 1.40
C ILE A 206 -0.51 0.45 -0.09
N ASP A 207 0.69 0.51 -0.63
CA ASP A 207 0.94 0.29 -2.06
C ASP A 207 1.92 -0.85 -2.27
N THR A 208 1.39 -2.07 -2.36
CA THR A 208 2.16 -3.30 -2.43
C THR A 208 2.50 -3.74 -3.86
N GLU A 209 1.96 -3.07 -4.88
CA GLU A 209 2.21 -3.45 -6.28
C GLU A 209 3.69 -3.37 -6.69
N THR A 210 4.43 -2.45 -6.04
CA THR A 210 5.86 -2.23 -6.30
C THR A 210 6.76 -3.15 -5.46
N PHE A 211 6.21 -3.83 -4.46
CA PHE A 211 6.96 -4.72 -3.58
C PHE A 211 7.50 -5.92 -4.34
N GLN A 212 8.73 -6.27 -4.05
CA GLN A 212 9.41 -7.42 -4.64
C GLN A 212 10.18 -8.19 -3.58
N GLN A 213 9.80 -9.44 -3.38
CA GLN A 213 10.59 -10.35 -2.56
C GLN A 213 11.96 -10.60 -3.23
N THR A 214 13.02 -10.50 -2.46
CA THR A 214 14.38 -10.64 -2.95
C THR A 214 15.31 -11.16 -1.85
N ASN A 215 16.53 -11.53 -2.19
CA ASN A 215 17.58 -11.90 -1.23
C ASN A 215 18.55 -10.73 -1.02
N LYS A 216 19.35 -10.80 0.05
CA LYS A 216 20.36 -9.78 0.41
C LYS A 216 21.76 -10.13 -0.10
N ASP A 217 21.87 -10.75 -1.27
CA ASP A 217 23.16 -10.94 -1.90
C ASP A 217 23.77 -9.60 -2.36
N SER A 218 25.09 -9.59 -2.58
CA SER A 218 25.83 -8.37 -2.94
C SER A 218 25.30 -7.70 -4.22
N ALA A 219 24.77 -8.48 -5.16
CA ALA A 219 24.24 -7.97 -6.42
C ALA A 219 22.91 -7.21 -6.25
N LYS A 220 22.16 -7.48 -5.18
CA LYS A 220 20.84 -6.91 -4.93
C LYS A 220 20.80 -5.93 -3.77
N ILE A 221 21.87 -5.82 -2.99
CA ILE A 221 21.96 -4.94 -1.84
C ILE A 221 21.63 -3.48 -2.17
N ALA A 222 22.01 -3.03 -3.35
CA ALA A 222 21.73 -1.68 -3.84
C ALA A 222 20.21 -1.35 -3.89
N ARG A 223 19.34 -2.35 -4.01
CA ARG A 223 17.88 -2.13 -4.01
C ARG A 223 17.39 -1.69 -2.64
N PHE A 224 17.90 -2.33 -1.58
CA PHE A 224 17.56 -1.99 -0.19
C PHE A 224 18.05 -0.57 0.16
N VAL A 225 19.29 -0.24 -0.23
CA VAL A 225 19.86 1.11 -0.06
C VAL A 225 19.03 2.15 -0.80
N ARG A 226 18.60 1.82 -2.03
CA ARG A 226 17.74 2.70 -2.82
C ARG A 226 16.39 2.94 -2.15
N ASP A 227 15.77 1.92 -1.55
CA ASP A 227 14.51 2.08 -0.85
C ASP A 227 14.65 3.06 0.32
N VAL A 228 15.72 2.93 1.13
CA VAL A 228 16.01 3.88 2.22
C VAL A 228 16.24 5.29 1.67
N GLY A 229 17.03 5.43 0.60
CA GLY A 229 17.27 6.71 -0.06
C GLY A 229 15.99 7.35 -0.60
N SER A 230 15.20 6.57 -1.34
CA SER A 230 13.92 7.05 -1.89
C SER A 230 12.98 7.53 -0.80
N CYS A 231 12.91 6.81 0.32
CA CYS A 231 12.08 7.20 1.46
C CYS A 231 12.58 8.51 2.10
N ALA A 232 13.90 8.62 2.37
CA ALA A 232 14.49 9.83 2.94
C ALA A 232 14.27 11.06 2.06
N TYR A 233 14.53 10.94 0.75
CA TYR A 233 14.31 12.03 -0.21
C TYR A 233 12.83 12.39 -0.36
N SER A 234 11.92 11.41 -0.28
CA SER A 234 10.49 11.68 -0.29
C SER A 234 10.06 12.49 0.95
N MET A 235 10.62 12.19 2.12
CA MET A 235 10.37 12.95 3.35
C MET A 235 10.93 14.38 3.30
N SER A 236 12.08 14.58 2.65
CA SER A 236 12.69 15.89 2.52
C SER A 236 12.03 16.79 1.46
N GLY A 237 11.09 16.25 0.68
CA GLY A 237 10.41 16.99 -0.39
C GLY A 237 11.16 17.03 -1.71
N GLN A 238 12.34 16.41 -1.81
CA GLN A 238 13.17 16.47 -3.03
C GLN A 238 12.57 15.75 -4.25
N TYR A 239 11.60 14.85 -4.05
CA TYR A 239 10.85 14.21 -5.14
C TYR A 239 9.65 14.99 -5.64
N ASN A 240 9.22 16.00 -4.92
CA ASN A 240 8.10 16.84 -5.34
C ASN A 240 8.67 18.12 -5.97
N TYR A 241 8.33 18.36 -7.22
CA TYR A 241 8.68 19.57 -7.97
C TYR A 241 8.15 20.88 -7.37
N ASP A 242 7.36 20.80 -6.29
CA ASP A 242 6.94 21.92 -5.49
C ASP A 242 7.91 22.05 -4.31
N ASP A 243 8.75 23.07 -4.30
CA ASP A 243 9.87 23.43 -3.39
C ASP A 243 9.55 23.49 -1.86
N GLN A 244 8.55 22.76 -1.39
CA GLN A 244 8.21 22.73 0.02
C GLN A 244 8.86 21.52 0.71
N ARG A 245 9.84 21.78 1.56
CA ARG A 245 10.41 20.79 2.48
C ARG A 245 9.27 20.21 3.33
N MET A 246 9.07 18.91 3.24
CA MET A 246 8.02 18.24 3.99
C MET A 246 8.41 18.04 5.44
N LEU A 247 9.59 17.48 5.70
CA LEU A 247 10.15 17.28 7.03
C LEU A 247 11.51 17.97 7.17
N ASP A 248 11.83 18.39 8.39
CA ASP A 248 13.16 18.89 8.72
C ASP A 248 14.20 17.76 8.60
N SER A 249 15.36 18.09 8.03
CA SER A 249 16.48 17.15 7.86
C SER A 249 16.92 16.51 9.18
N GLU A 250 16.90 17.26 10.29
CA GLU A 250 17.26 16.74 11.61
C GLU A 250 16.29 15.64 12.06
N LEU A 251 14.99 15.80 11.80
CA LEU A 251 13.98 14.80 12.15
C LEU A 251 14.11 13.54 11.30
N ILE A 252 14.38 13.67 10.00
CA ILE A 252 14.62 12.53 9.10
C ILE A 252 15.85 11.75 9.59
N ILE A 253 16.92 12.44 9.90
CA ILE A 253 18.16 11.82 10.37
C ILE A 253 17.92 11.12 11.70
N GLU A 254 17.30 11.76 12.67
CA GLU A 254 17.15 11.25 14.03
C GLU A 254 16.16 10.08 14.13
N TYR A 255 15.04 10.15 13.42
CA TYR A 255 13.93 9.18 13.59
C TYR A 255 13.82 8.15 12.47
N PHE A 256 14.53 8.30 11.36
CA PHE A 256 14.54 7.35 10.27
C PHE A 256 15.95 6.80 9.97
N ILE A 257 16.93 7.69 9.65
CA ILE A 257 18.24 7.22 9.15
C ILE A 257 19.09 6.59 10.27
N LYS A 258 19.28 7.28 11.40
CA LYS A 258 20.10 6.74 12.51
C LYS A 258 19.58 5.44 13.10
N PRO A 259 18.26 5.26 13.36
CA PRO A 259 17.74 3.96 13.79
C PRO A 259 18.01 2.85 12.79
N TYR A 260 17.87 3.14 11.48
CA TYR A 260 18.18 2.18 10.43
C TYR A 260 19.67 1.83 10.37
N GLU A 261 20.54 2.85 10.39
CA GLU A 261 22.00 2.71 10.42
C GLU A 261 22.47 1.83 11.58
N LYS A 262 21.93 2.05 12.77
CA LYS A 262 22.26 1.29 13.98
C LYS A 262 21.99 -0.20 13.83
N ASP A 263 20.97 -0.59 13.05
CA ASP A 263 20.55 -1.96 12.90
C ASP A 263 21.10 -2.67 11.65
N ILE A 264 21.87 -1.98 10.81
CA ILE A 264 22.49 -2.55 9.61
C ILE A 264 23.22 -3.88 9.89
N PRO A 265 24.01 -4.03 10.98
CA PRO A 265 24.69 -5.29 11.24
C PRO A 265 23.74 -6.47 11.47
N ASN A 266 22.53 -6.23 11.95
CA ASN A 266 21.49 -7.25 12.12
C ASN A 266 20.69 -7.50 10.86
N LEU A 267 20.51 -6.46 10.03
CA LEU A 267 19.72 -6.53 8.82
C LEU A 267 20.43 -7.19 7.65
N TYR A 268 21.78 -7.11 7.59
CA TYR A 268 22.53 -7.47 6.41
C TYR A 268 23.63 -8.51 6.66
N PRO A 269 23.95 -9.39 5.69
CA PRO A 269 25.06 -10.32 5.77
C PRO A 269 26.38 -9.60 5.99
N TYR A 270 27.28 -10.18 6.78
CA TYR A 270 28.58 -9.61 7.17
C TYR A 270 29.37 -9.01 6.00
N GLY A 271 29.40 -9.67 4.85
CA GLY A 271 30.14 -9.21 3.68
C GLY A 271 29.54 -8.00 2.94
N THR A 272 28.37 -7.51 3.38
CA THR A 272 27.67 -6.36 2.77
C THR A 272 27.48 -5.19 3.72
N VAL A 273 27.73 -5.37 4.99
CA VAL A 273 27.52 -4.37 6.04
C VAL A 273 28.26 -3.07 5.75
N ASP A 274 29.56 -3.13 5.44
CA ASP A 274 30.38 -1.93 5.19
C ASP A 274 29.87 -1.14 3.98
N ILE A 275 29.39 -1.82 2.92
CA ILE A 275 28.83 -1.18 1.74
C ILE A 275 27.55 -0.43 2.07
N VAL A 276 26.67 -1.07 2.86
CA VAL A 276 25.41 -0.44 3.25
C VAL A 276 25.67 0.72 4.21
N GLN A 277 26.57 0.56 5.19
CA GLN A 277 26.92 1.64 6.12
C GLN A 277 27.47 2.87 5.42
N ALA A 278 28.42 2.67 4.47
CA ALA A 278 28.97 3.76 3.70
C ALA A 278 27.90 4.49 2.86
N SER A 279 26.96 3.73 2.28
CA SER A 279 25.88 4.31 1.48
C SER A 279 24.88 5.10 2.35
N ILE A 280 24.54 4.60 3.53
CA ILE A 280 23.63 5.28 4.47
C ILE A 280 24.31 6.51 5.09
N GLU A 281 25.61 6.46 5.36
CA GLU A 281 26.36 7.64 5.80
C GLU A 281 26.41 8.74 4.72
N GLY A 282 26.60 8.37 3.44
CA GLY A 282 26.46 9.32 2.33
C GLY A 282 25.07 9.94 2.25
N LEU A 283 24.02 9.12 2.32
CA LEU A 283 22.63 9.60 2.34
C LEU A 283 22.39 10.59 3.51
N LYS A 284 22.90 10.29 4.70
CA LYS A 284 22.78 11.15 5.88
C LYS A 284 23.42 12.52 5.65
N GLN A 285 24.59 12.56 4.99
CA GLN A 285 25.27 13.80 4.65
C GLN A 285 24.48 14.60 3.59
N ASP A 286 23.94 13.94 2.57
CA ASP A 286 23.09 14.57 1.56
C ASP A 286 21.86 15.22 2.17
N ILE A 287 21.13 14.50 3.02
CA ILE A 287 19.95 15.01 3.72
C ILE A 287 20.31 16.18 4.66
N ALA A 288 21.45 16.11 5.39
CA ALA A 288 21.90 17.18 6.27
C ALA A 288 22.25 18.47 5.52
N GLN A 289 22.76 18.36 4.30
CA GLN A 289 23.10 19.51 3.46
C GLN A 289 21.87 20.13 2.78
N GLY A 290 20.72 19.50 2.87
CA GLY A 290 19.50 19.93 2.23
C GLY A 290 19.58 19.79 0.70
N ALA A 291 20.38 18.80 0.25
CA ALA A 291 20.58 18.48 -1.14
C ALA A 291 19.30 18.00 -1.80
#